data_ea3508024ff76819b476458f7920a26f
#
_entry.id   ea3508024ff76819b476458f7920a26f
#
_cell.length_a   1.000
_cell.length_b   1.000
_cell.length_c   1.000
_cell.angle_alpha   90.00
_cell.angle_beta   90.00
_cell.angle_gamma   90.00
#
_symmetry.space_group_name_H-M   'P 1'
#
loop_
_entity.id
_entity.type
_entity.pdbx_description
1 polymer ?
#
loop_
_entity_poly.entity_id
_entity_poly.type
_entity_poly.pdbx_seq_one_letter_code
_entity_poly.pdbx_strand_id
1 'polypeptide(L)'
;MLAHRATADVALLQLEQPAKGKTAATLGMPNIPIAVGGRFTIAGIGVTVRGDGKSGGTIRVAGLVATGKPGSLQIRLVDPAGEGTRAGLGACSGDSGAPVFEDKQGGPAIVGVISWSTGPNGSAGCGGITGVTPLTLYRDWILQTARQWGAAL
;
A
#
# COMPACT_ATOMS: atom_id res chain seq x y z
N MET A 1 6.17 10.10 22.77
CA MET A 1 6.21 8.74 22.20
C MET A 1 4.77 8.24 22.15
N LEU A 2 4.13 8.33 20.99
CA LEU A 2 2.78 7.79 20.84
C LEU A 2 2.88 6.28 20.92
N ALA A 3 2.17 5.67 21.86
CA ALA A 3 2.09 4.22 22.00
C ALA A 3 1.52 3.65 20.69
N HIS A 4 2.37 3.00 19.91
CA HIS A 4 1.95 2.33 18.69
C HIS A 4 1.06 1.16 19.09
N ARG A 5 -0.15 1.12 18.57
CA ARG A 5 -0.95 -0.09 18.59
C ARG A 5 -0.16 -1.17 17.86
N ALA A 6 -0.24 -2.42 18.32
CA ALA A 6 0.52 -3.56 17.80
C ALA A 6 0.33 -3.86 16.29
N THR A 7 -0.45 -3.04 15.60
CA THR A 7 -0.80 -3.16 14.18
C THR A 7 -0.32 -1.98 13.33
N ALA A 8 0.45 -1.02 13.91
CA ALA A 8 1.04 0.07 13.15
C ALA A 8 2.20 -0.48 12.32
N ASP A 9 2.02 -0.54 11.00
CA ASP A 9 3.04 -0.96 10.05
C ASP A 9 3.27 0.18 9.05
N VAL A 10 3.78 1.29 9.57
CA VAL A 10 4.12 2.50 8.82
C VAL A 10 5.26 3.23 9.50
N ALA A 11 6.21 3.71 8.72
CA ALA A 11 7.33 4.53 9.17
C ALA A 11 7.48 5.77 8.29
N LEU A 12 8.06 6.84 8.84
CA LEU A 12 8.49 8.01 8.12
C LEU A 12 10.01 8.07 8.12
N LEU A 13 10.58 8.42 7.00
CA LEU A 13 12.02 8.64 6.84
C LEU A 13 12.24 10.09 6.42
N GLN A 14 13.11 10.80 7.14
CA GLN A 14 13.58 12.11 6.73
C GLN A 14 14.82 11.93 5.86
N LEU A 15 14.77 12.46 4.64
CA LEU A 15 15.92 12.46 3.75
C LEU A 15 16.86 13.59 4.14
N GLU A 16 18.17 13.35 4.14
CA GLU A 16 19.20 14.40 4.36
C GLU A 16 19.19 15.44 3.24
N GLN A 17 18.81 15.04 2.03
CA GLN A 17 18.70 15.91 0.87
C GLN A 17 17.44 15.55 0.07
N PRO A 18 16.80 16.54 -0.59
CA PRO A 18 15.67 16.29 -1.47
C PRO A 18 16.04 15.31 -2.60
N ALA A 19 15.11 14.43 -2.95
CA ALA A 19 15.27 13.52 -4.09
C ALA A 19 15.24 14.31 -5.40
N LYS A 20 16.41 14.55 -6.00
CA LYS A 20 16.56 15.35 -7.22
C LYS A 20 15.80 14.74 -8.39
N GLY A 21 15.10 15.58 -9.18
CA GLY A 21 14.37 15.15 -10.37
C GLY A 21 13.16 14.26 -10.10
N LYS A 22 12.66 14.25 -8.86
CA LYS A 22 11.45 13.52 -8.48
C LYS A 22 10.36 14.49 -8.06
N THR A 23 9.13 14.17 -8.45
CA THR A 23 7.93 14.86 -7.97
C THR A 23 7.29 14.04 -6.87
N ALA A 24 6.96 14.67 -5.76
CA ALA A 24 6.24 14.00 -4.67
C ALA A 24 4.84 13.59 -5.15
N ALA A 25 4.43 12.38 -4.81
CA ALA A 25 3.06 11.96 -5.03
C ALA A 25 2.13 12.63 -4.02
N THR A 26 0.90 12.89 -4.42
CA THR A 26 -0.11 13.47 -3.53
C THR A 26 -0.46 12.49 -2.41
N LEU A 27 -0.39 12.96 -1.16
CA LEU A 27 -0.86 12.21 -0.02
C LEU A 27 -2.37 12.41 0.12
N GLY A 28 -3.11 11.31 0.07
CA GLY A 28 -4.56 11.30 0.18
C GLY A 28 -5.07 10.51 1.38
N MET A 29 -6.38 10.35 1.41
CA MET A 29 -7.09 9.44 2.30
C MET A 29 -8.03 8.61 1.45
N PRO A 30 -8.22 7.32 1.74
CA PRO A 30 -9.19 6.52 1.01
C PRO A 30 -10.61 7.08 1.23
N ASN A 31 -11.48 6.89 0.24
CA ASN A 31 -12.91 7.16 0.42
C ASN A 31 -13.47 6.23 1.50
N ILE A 32 -14.22 6.77 2.44
CA ILE A 32 -14.80 6.00 3.55
C ILE A 32 -16.33 6.12 3.50
N PRO A 33 -17.04 4.99 3.67
CA PRO A 33 -16.55 3.63 3.85
C PRO A 33 -15.92 3.06 2.57
N ILE A 34 -14.90 2.20 2.74
CA ILE A 34 -14.32 1.49 1.60
C ILE A 34 -15.34 0.47 1.11
N ALA A 35 -15.87 0.72 -0.09
CA ALA A 35 -16.84 -0.16 -0.70
C ALA A 35 -16.17 -1.44 -1.23
N VAL A 36 -16.91 -2.55 -1.16
CA VAL A 36 -16.55 -3.78 -1.89
C VAL A 36 -16.38 -3.45 -3.37
N GLY A 37 -15.31 -3.92 -3.98
CA GLY A 37 -15.01 -3.62 -5.38
C GLY A 37 -14.42 -2.24 -5.62
N GLY A 38 -14.23 -1.42 -4.58
CA GLY A 38 -13.48 -0.16 -4.67
C GLY A 38 -12.10 -0.40 -5.29
N ARG A 39 -11.72 0.41 -6.29
CA ARG A 39 -10.52 0.21 -7.09
C ARG A 39 -9.33 0.92 -6.49
N PHE A 40 -8.20 0.22 -6.48
CA PHE A 40 -6.91 0.73 -6.02
C PHE A 40 -5.81 0.30 -6.99
N THR A 41 -4.79 1.11 -7.11
CA THR A 41 -3.60 0.79 -7.88
C THR A 41 -2.42 0.63 -6.94
N ILE A 42 -1.66 -0.45 -7.06
CA ILE A 42 -0.39 -0.64 -6.37
C ILE A 42 0.76 -0.48 -7.34
N ALA A 43 1.89 0.05 -6.86
CA ALA A 43 3.11 0.14 -7.65
C ALA A 43 4.29 -0.32 -6.78
N GLY A 44 4.98 -1.38 -7.20
CA GLY A 44 6.04 -1.97 -6.41
C GLY A 44 7.22 -2.43 -7.24
N ILE A 45 8.29 -2.83 -6.58
CA ILE A 45 9.52 -3.35 -7.18
C ILE A 45 9.87 -4.75 -6.65
N GLY A 46 8.96 -5.36 -5.93
CA GLY A 46 9.12 -6.71 -5.38
C GLY A 46 9.29 -7.80 -6.45
N VAL A 47 9.56 -9.01 -6.00
CA VAL A 47 9.66 -10.17 -6.89
C VAL A 47 8.29 -10.58 -7.45
N THR A 48 8.26 -11.32 -8.56
CA THR A 48 7.02 -11.85 -9.14
C THR A 48 6.62 -13.20 -8.57
N VAL A 49 7.59 -13.92 -8.03
CA VAL A 49 7.41 -15.22 -7.38
C VAL A 49 8.16 -15.21 -6.07
N ARG A 50 7.50 -15.61 -4.99
CA ARG A 50 8.12 -15.66 -3.68
C ARG A 50 9.36 -16.57 -3.69
N GLY A 51 10.48 -16.01 -3.24
CA GLY A 51 11.74 -16.76 -3.09
C GLY A 51 12.62 -16.82 -4.34
N ASP A 52 12.21 -16.25 -5.49
CA ASP A 52 13.05 -16.30 -6.70
C ASP A 52 14.28 -15.38 -6.63
N GLY A 53 14.23 -14.33 -5.83
CA GLY A 53 15.33 -13.39 -5.58
C GLY A 53 15.88 -12.65 -6.81
N LYS A 54 15.32 -12.86 -8.00
CA LYS A 54 15.87 -12.35 -9.27
C LYS A 54 14.93 -11.37 -9.99
N SER A 55 13.62 -11.54 -9.86
CA SER A 55 12.63 -10.72 -10.57
C SER A 55 12.31 -9.37 -9.92
N GLY A 56 12.92 -9.05 -8.77
CA GLY A 56 12.79 -7.76 -8.10
C GLY A 56 13.54 -6.63 -8.80
N GLY A 57 13.26 -5.39 -8.38
CA GLY A 57 13.93 -4.17 -8.86
C GLY A 57 13.29 -3.50 -10.08
N THR A 58 12.34 -4.15 -10.74
CA THR A 58 11.58 -3.54 -11.85
C THR A 58 10.25 -3.01 -11.33
N ILE A 59 9.90 -1.75 -11.65
CA ILE A 59 8.60 -1.17 -11.30
C ILE A 59 7.50 -1.93 -12.04
N ARG A 60 6.54 -2.42 -11.27
CA ARG A 60 5.31 -3.05 -11.75
C ARG A 60 4.11 -2.38 -11.12
N VAL A 61 3.01 -2.36 -11.86
CA VAL A 61 1.76 -1.73 -11.45
C VAL A 61 0.64 -2.74 -11.60
N ALA A 62 -0.27 -2.78 -10.62
CA ALA A 62 -1.44 -3.65 -10.68
C ALA A 62 -2.68 -2.92 -10.17
N GLY A 63 -3.79 -3.09 -10.89
CA GLY A 63 -5.12 -2.66 -10.43
C GLY A 63 -5.78 -3.77 -9.61
N LEU A 64 -6.16 -3.46 -8.38
CA LEU A 64 -6.78 -4.39 -7.43
C LEU A 64 -8.12 -3.83 -6.94
N VAL A 65 -8.93 -4.69 -6.36
CA VAL A 65 -10.23 -4.29 -5.78
C VAL A 65 -10.30 -4.65 -4.29
N ALA A 66 -11.01 -3.79 -3.53
CA ALA A 66 -11.21 -4.03 -2.11
C ALA A 66 -12.18 -5.20 -1.89
N THR A 67 -11.83 -6.08 -0.94
CA THR A 67 -12.71 -7.16 -0.49
C THR A 67 -13.76 -6.63 0.49
N GLY A 68 -14.87 -7.36 0.66
CA GLY A 68 -16.01 -6.96 1.47
C GLY A 68 -15.82 -6.87 2.98
N LYS A 69 -14.63 -7.12 3.48
CA LYS A 69 -14.34 -7.02 4.91
C LYS A 69 -12.94 -6.44 5.10
N PRO A 70 -12.75 -5.13 4.81
CA PRO A 70 -11.59 -4.48 5.37
C PRO A 70 -11.76 -4.51 6.90
N GLY A 71 -10.81 -5.06 7.61
CA GLY A 71 -10.73 -4.82 9.05
C GLY A 71 -10.58 -3.31 9.28
N SER A 72 -11.03 -2.80 10.43
CA SER A 72 -10.88 -1.38 10.78
C SER A 72 -9.42 -0.87 10.73
N LEU A 73 -8.46 -1.76 10.66
CA LEU A 73 -7.02 -1.47 10.72
C LEU A 73 -6.29 -1.70 9.40
N GLN A 74 -6.91 -2.37 8.42
CA GLN A 74 -6.26 -2.72 7.16
C GLN A 74 -7.27 -2.76 6.00
N ILE A 75 -6.80 -2.37 4.82
CA ILE A 75 -7.52 -2.60 3.56
C ILE A 75 -7.00 -3.92 2.98
N ARG A 76 -7.89 -4.77 2.51
CA ARG A 76 -7.54 -6.02 1.83
C ARG A 76 -7.94 -5.93 0.37
N LEU A 77 -6.95 -6.10 -0.49
CA LEU A 77 -7.11 -5.99 -1.94
C LEU A 77 -6.85 -7.35 -2.59
N VAL A 78 -7.55 -7.62 -3.67
CA VAL A 78 -7.40 -8.83 -4.49
C VAL A 78 -7.44 -8.49 -5.98
N ASP A 79 -6.93 -9.40 -6.79
CA ASP A 79 -7.13 -9.38 -8.24
C ASP A 79 -8.64 -9.54 -8.55
N PRO A 80 -9.27 -8.62 -9.28
CA PRO A 80 -10.67 -8.72 -9.64
C PRO A 80 -11.01 -9.98 -10.47
N ALA A 81 -10.03 -10.55 -11.18
CA ALA A 81 -10.23 -11.75 -11.98
C ALA A 81 -10.18 -13.05 -11.17
N GLY A 82 -9.49 -13.05 -10.02
CA GLY A 82 -9.25 -14.26 -9.21
C GLY A 82 -9.85 -14.22 -7.82
N GLU A 83 -10.25 -13.05 -7.34
CA GLU A 83 -10.83 -12.83 -6.00
C GLU A 83 -10.01 -13.46 -4.84
N GLY A 84 -8.70 -13.65 -5.05
CA GLY A 84 -7.78 -14.27 -4.09
C GLY A 84 -7.86 -15.81 -4.04
N THR A 85 -8.68 -16.46 -4.85
CA THR A 85 -8.82 -17.92 -4.87
C THR A 85 -7.81 -18.61 -5.77
N ARG A 86 -7.26 -17.89 -6.74
CA ARG A 86 -6.16 -18.32 -7.61
C ARG A 86 -5.07 -17.28 -7.67
N ALA A 87 -3.85 -17.66 -8.05
CA ALA A 87 -2.76 -16.74 -8.25
C ALA A 87 -3.11 -15.73 -9.36
N GLY A 88 -2.91 -14.44 -9.06
CA GLY A 88 -3.22 -13.36 -9.96
C GLY A 88 -2.35 -12.13 -9.66
N LEU A 89 -2.87 -10.96 -9.96
CA LEU A 89 -2.24 -9.69 -9.61
C LEU A 89 -2.23 -9.51 -8.08
N GLY A 90 -1.18 -8.92 -7.56
CA GLY A 90 -1.04 -8.62 -6.14
C GLY A 90 0.39 -8.35 -5.72
N ALA A 91 0.56 -7.97 -4.47
CA ALA A 91 1.88 -7.75 -3.90
C ALA A 91 2.64 -9.05 -3.66
N CYS A 92 3.96 -8.93 -3.60
CA CYS A 92 4.88 -10.02 -3.33
C CYS A 92 6.00 -9.57 -2.38
N SER A 93 6.96 -10.44 -2.11
CA SER A 93 8.13 -10.12 -1.28
C SER A 93 8.92 -8.96 -1.89
N GLY A 94 9.23 -7.95 -1.08
CA GLY A 94 9.90 -6.72 -1.52
C GLY A 94 8.95 -5.58 -1.90
N ASP A 95 7.63 -5.80 -1.91
CA ASP A 95 6.64 -4.72 -2.08
C ASP A 95 6.21 -4.07 -0.75
N SER A 96 6.73 -4.53 0.38
CA SER A 96 6.46 -3.90 1.68
C SER A 96 6.84 -2.42 1.67
N GLY A 97 5.92 -1.54 2.11
CA GLY A 97 6.08 -0.09 2.05
C GLY A 97 5.77 0.55 0.70
N ALA A 98 5.52 -0.24 -0.35
CA ALA A 98 5.13 0.29 -1.65
C ALA A 98 3.79 1.02 -1.61
N PRO A 99 3.61 2.10 -2.41
CA PRO A 99 2.43 2.93 -2.37
C PRO A 99 1.19 2.22 -2.94
N VAL A 100 0.07 2.53 -2.31
CA VAL A 100 -1.27 2.18 -2.77
C VAL A 100 -2.02 3.46 -3.10
N PHE A 101 -2.50 3.56 -4.33
CA PHE A 101 -3.18 4.73 -4.87
C PHE A 101 -4.68 4.46 -4.99
N GLU A 102 -5.47 5.51 -4.77
CA GLU A 102 -6.86 5.59 -5.17
C GLU A 102 -7.02 6.77 -6.14
N ASP A 103 -7.75 6.57 -7.23
CA ASP A 103 -8.03 7.66 -8.16
C ASP A 103 -8.97 8.67 -7.51
N LYS A 104 -8.55 9.92 -7.48
CA LYS A 104 -9.29 11.06 -6.94
C LYS A 104 -9.58 12.08 -8.04
N GLN A 105 -10.51 12.96 -7.80
CA GLN A 105 -10.62 14.18 -8.59
C GLN A 105 -9.29 14.95 -8.43
N GLY A 106 -8.56 15.11 -9.51
CA GLY A 106 -7.22 15.72 -9.50
C GLY A 106 -6.06 14.73 -9.66
N GLY A 107 -6.35 13.44 -9.80
CA GLY A 107 -5.36 12.40 -10.07
C GLY A 107 -5.16 11.39 -8.94
N PRO A 108 -4.25 10.43 -9.12
CA PRO A 108 -4.02 9.39 -8.13
C PRO A 108 -3.39 9.96 -6.85
N ALA A 109 -3.91 9.54 -5.70
CA ALA A 109 -3.38 9.92 -4.39
C ALA A 109 -2.98 8.67 -3.60
N ILE A 110 -1.85 8.74 -2.89
CA ILE A 110 -1.41 7.66 -2.00
C ILE A 110 -2.35 7.62 -0.80
N VAL A 111 -3.01 6.49 -0.59
CA VAL A 111 -3.96 6.28 0.49
C VAL A 111 -3.54 5.21 1.48
N GLY A 112 -2.49 4.46 1.15
CA GLY A 112 -1.96 3.38 1.97
C GLY A 112 -0.58 2.93 1.53
N VAL A 113 0.01 2.04 2.33
CA VAL A 113 1.26 1.34 2.02
C VAL A 113 1.05 -0.16 2.16
N ILE A 114 1.70 -0.95 1.31
CA ILE A 114 1.64 -2.41 1.35
C ILE A 114 2.32 -2.91 2.62
N SER A 115 1.64 -3.78 3.36
CA SER A 115 2.10 -4.38 4.62
C SER A 115 2.45 -5.85 4.45
N TRP A 116 1.59 -6.63 3.80
CA TRP A 116 1.78 -8.06 3.62
C TRP A 116 1.05 -8.59 2.39
N SER A 117 1.38 -9.81 1.99
CA SER A 117 0.69 -10.52 0.91
C SER A 117 0.53 -12.01 1.21
N THR A 118 -0.41 -12.65 0.53
CA THR A 118 -0.60 -14.09 0.53
C THR A 118 -0.57 -14.66 -0.88
N GLY A 119 -0.42 -15.96 -0.98
CA GLY A 119 -0.81 -16.72 -2.16
C GLY A 119 -2.34 -16.95 -2.20
N PRO A 120 -2.81 -17.76 -3.18
CA PRO A 120 -4.22 -18.14 -3.30
C PRO A 120 -4.77 -18.76 -2.02
N ASN A 121 -6.04 -18.49 -1.72
CA ASN A 121 -6.74 -19.00 -0.54
C ASN A 121 -6.00 -18.74 0.80
N GLY A 122 -5.23 -17.65 0.88
CA GLY A 122 -4.48 -17.30 2.08
C GLY A 122 -3.21 -18.13 2.32
N SER A 123 -2.80 -18.94 1.34
CA SER A 123 -1.56 -19.71 1.42
C SER A 123 -0.32 -18.79 1.45
N ALA A 124 0.85 -19.35 1.75
CA ALA A 124 2.10 -18.62 1.60
C ALA A 124 2.39 -18.35 0.11
N GLY A 125 2.68 -17.09 -0.25
CA GLY A 125 2.95 -16.76 -1.66
C GLY A 125 2.62 -15.32 -2.01
N CYS A 126 2.32 -15.12 -3.29
CA CYS A 126 2.01 -13.84 -3.88
C CYS A 126 0.76 -13.95 -4.76
N GLY A 127 0.13 -12.83 -5.10
CA GLY A 127 -1.01 -12.80 -6.02
C GLY A 127 -2.33 -13.33 -5.45
N GLY A 128 -2.42 -13.50 -4.12
CA GLY A 128 -3.67 -13.74 -3.41
C GLY A 128 -4.22 -12.43 -2.82
N ILE A 129 -4.18 -12.30 -1.51
CA ILE A 129 -4.59 -11.07 -0.83
C ILE A 129 -3.38 -10.14 -0.65
N THR A 130 -3.57 -8.86 -0.93
CA THR A 130 -2.64 -7.79 -0.58
C THR A 130 -3.19 -7.01 0.61
N GLY A 131 -2.47 -7.02 1.72
CA GLY A 131 -2.81 -6.26 2.93
C GLY A 131 -2.16 -4.89 2.90
N VAL A 132 -2.96 -3.87 3.21
CA VAL A 132 -2.56 -2.46 3.11
C VAL A 132 -2.80 -1.76 4.43
N THR A 133 -1.82 -1.03 4.92
CA THR A 133 -1.96 -0.10 6.04
C THR A 133 -2.53 1.22 5.52
N PRO A 134 -3.77 1.59 5.88
CA PRO A 134 -4.37 2.84 5.44
C PRO A 134 -3.73 4.04 6.14
N LEU A 135 -3.29 5.05 5.39
CA LEU A 135 -2.64 6.24 5.95
C LEU A 135 -3.61 7.15 6.73
N THR A 136 -4.92 6.99 6.53
CA THR A 136 -5.94 7.72 7.29
C THR A 136 -5.75 7.59 8.81
N LEU A 137 -5.40 6.38 9.27
CA LEU A 137 -5.21 6.10 10.70
C LEU A 137 -3.99 6.81 11.30
N TYR A 138 -3.07 7.23 10.47
CA TYR A 138 -1.77 7.82 10.86
C TYR A 138 -1.62 9.25 10.38
N ARG A 139 -2.67 9.83 9.76
CA ARG A 139 -2.61 11.13 9.11
C ARG A 139 -2.08 12.23 10.05
N ASP A 140 -2.65 12.34 11.23
CA ASP A 140 -2.27 13.40 12.16
C ASP A 140 -0.83 13.25 12.64
N TRP A 141 -0.40 12.02 12.89
CA TRP A 141 0.99 11.72 13.22
C TRP A 141 1.93 12.04 12.05
N ILE A 142 1.57 11.71 10.82
CA ILE A 142 2.35 12.02 9.61
C ILE A 142 2.51 13.54 9.49
N LEU A 143 1.42 14.28 9.55
CA LEU A 143 1.44 15.75 9.40
C LEU A 143 2.20 16.43 10.55
N GLN A 144 2.03 15.95 11.77
CA GLN A 144 2.77 16.48 12.93
C GLN A 144 4.27 16.23 12.80
N THR A 145 4.66 15.02 12.42
CA THR A 145 6.08 14.67 12.24
C THR A 145 6.71 15.46 11.10
N ALA A 146 6.01 15.60 9.96
CA ALA A 146 6.48 16.39 8.84
C ALA A 146 6.73 17.85 9.23
N ARG A 147 5.79 18.47 9.98
CA ARG A 147 5.97 19.84 10.49
C ARG A 147 7.19 19.97 11.42
N GLN A 148 7.43 19.00 12.29
CA GLN A 148 8.59 18.97 13.17
C GLN A 148 9.90 18.91 12.37
N TRP A 149 9.89 18.30 11.20
CA TRP A 149 11.04 18.24 10.28
C TRP A 149 11.11 19.42 9.31
N GLY A 150 10.17 20.37 9.39
CA GLY A 150 10.11 21.53 8.50
C GLY A 150 9.63 21.18 7.08
N ALA A 151 9.04 19.99 6.89
CA ALA A 151 8.48 19.56 5.61
C ALA A 151 7.00 19.97 5.47
N ALA A 152 6.65 20.59 4.35
CA ALA A 152 5.27 20.85 3.97
C ALA A 152 4.70 19.60 3.25
N LEU A 153 3.53 19.11 3.71
CA LEU A 153 2.75 18.03 3.09
C LEU A 153 1.36 18.54 2.75
#